data_900093e85def9f46048aeeb1ff2947ee
#
_entry.id   900093e85def9f46048aeeb1ff2947ee
#
_cell.length_a   1.000
_cell.length_b   1.000
_cell.length_c   1.000
_cell.angle_alpha   90.00
_cell.angle_beta   90.00
_cell.angle_gamma   90.00
#
_symmetry.space_group_name_H-M   'P 1'
#
loop_
_entity.id
_entity.type
_entity.pdbx_description
1 polymer ?
#
loop_
_entity_poly.entity_id
_entity_poly.type
_entity_poly.pdbx_seq_one_letter_code
_entity_poly.pdbx_strand_id
1 'polypeptide(L)'
;MRYLLIGLLSVFLLASCAQQENKLNRVREAGELVVVTVNSPTTYYEGTSGFEGLEYDMAKAFADYLDVDLKILVVKQFADVIPAIIDGKADMAAAGITITDERKQQLLFSQPYQNIHQQLVYGQVGQRPRDYADLVGHDISVVAGTSYVTRLQQLKQQYPRLEWTESRTQDVGELLEMVWEGLLEYTVADSHIVTLHQQHYPELRVAFDMEKTESLAWAFEKSDDKSLQRAANEFMSKYKHSGALKTLLERYYGAINSNPVNMTIYRLRIRNRLPQYQTLFEEAAARNNLDWRLLAAIGYQESFWNPRAASPTGVRGIMMLTGSTAQHLGVRNRLDPEQSIDGGARYIREMYDRLPEEIQEPDRMWMALAAYNMGLHHLLDARIITELQGADKNKWVDVQERLPLLAQAHWYKRVEYGFARGWEPVRYINRIRSYYDVLRKIDDEEQLKGRHKAFGLYAPAI
;
A
#
# COMPACT_ATOMS: atom_id res chain seq x y z
N MET A 1 -47.90 -41.19 -41.03
CA MET A 1 -47.44 -39.79 -41.11
C MET A 1 -47.54 -38.96 -39.80
N ARG A 2 -48.49 -39.21 -38.89
CA ARG A 2 -48.60 -38.46 -37.60
C ARG A 2 -47.46 -38.72 -36.58
N TYR A 3 -46.87 -39.91 -36.58
CA TYR A 3 -45.78 -40.26 -35.65
C TYR A 3 -44.38 -39.80 -36.10
N LEU A 4 -44.19 -39.51 -37.40
CA LEU A 4 -42.94 -38.96 -37.94
C LEU A 4 -42.78 -37.47 -37.63
N LEU A 5 -43.87 -36.73 -37.54
CA LEU A 5 -43.88 -35.30 -37.19
C LEU A 5 -43.58 -35.02 -35.70
N ILE A 6 -43.99 -35.95 -34.80
CA ILE A 6 -43.76 -35.86 -33.35
C ILE A 6 -42.27 -36.14 -33.05
N GLY A 7 -41.64 -37.09 -33.76
CA GLY A 7 -40.20 -37.36 -33.62
C GLY A 7 -39.29 -36.22 -34.06
N LEU A 8 -39.67 -35.46 -35.13
CA LEU A 8 -38.88 -34.31 -35.57
C LEU A 8 -39.03 -33.10 -34.63
N LEU A 9 -40.19 -32.92 -33.98
CA LEU A 9 -40.39 -31.82 -33.02
C LEU A 9 -39.62 -32.06 -31.71
N SER A 10 -39.44 -33.32 -31.28
CA SER A 10 -38.68 -33.67 -30.07
C SER A 10 -37.14 -33.51 -30.24
N VAL A 11 -36.62 -33.65 -31.47
CA VAL A 11 -35.18 -33.46 -31.76
C VAL A 11 -34.85 -31.97 -31.82
N PHE A 12 -35.79 -31.12 -32.21
CA PHE A 12 -35.59 -29.64 -32.25
C PHE A 12 -35.62 -29.00 -30.85
N LEU A 13 -36.28 -29.65 -29.85
CA LEU A 13 -36.33 -29.13 -28.49
C LEU A 13 -35.07 -29.50 -27.64
N LEU A 14 -34.25 -30.43 -28.09
CA LEU A 14 -32.97 -30.79 -27.44
C LEU A 14 -31.79 -30.02 -28.01
N ALA A 15 -31.94 -29.32 -29.12
CA ALA A 15 -30.88 -28.50 -29.71
C ALA A 15 -30.82 -27.04 -29.16
N SER A 16 -31.71 -26.67 -28.20
CA SER A 16 -31.86 -25.30 -27.73
C SER A 16 -31.46 -25.14 -26.28
N CYS A 17 -30.22 -25.40 -25.90
CA CYS A 17 -29.56 -24.82 -24.75
C CYS A 17 -28.12 -25.33 -24.61
N ALA A 18 -27.34 -25.30 -25.67
CA ALA A 18 -25.92 -25.08 -25.48
C ALA A 18 -25.73 -23.59 -25.24
N GLN A 19 -26.12 -23.14 -24.06
CA GLN A 19 -25.75 -21.80 -23.61
C GLN A 19 -24.22 -21.75 -23.67
N GLN A 20 -23.70 -20.99 -24.62
CA GLN A 20 -22.24 -20.90 -24.78
C GLN A 20 -21.66 -20.50 -23.44
N GLU A 21 -20.98 -21.45 -22.81
CA GLU A 21 -20.45 -21.35 -21.47
C GLU A 21 -19.48 -20.17 -21.42
N ASN A 22 -19.92 -19.06 -20.83
CA ASN A 22 -19.10 -17.85 -20.76
C ASN A 22 -18.01 -17.95 -19.67
N LYS A 23 -16.96 -17.16 -19.77
CA LYS A 23 -15.77 -17.22 -18.89
C LYS A 23 -16.16 -17.04 -17.42
N LEU A 24 -17.11 -16.17 -17.11
CA LEU A 24 -17.59 -15.96 -15.74
C LEU A 24 -18.25 -17.22 -15.16
N ASN A 25 -19.07 -17.92 -15.96
CA ASN A 25 -19.70 -19.16 -15.52
C ASN A 25 -18.66 -20.26 -15.30
N ARG A 26 -17.68 -20.39 -16.20
CA ARG A 26 -16.56 -21.35 -16.02
C ARG A 26 -15.79 -21.11 -14.74
N VAL A 27 -15.48 -19.85 -14.39
CA VAL A 27 -14.82 -19.50 -13.12
C VAL A 27 -15.69 -19.91 -11.91
N ARG A 28 -17.01 -19.62 -11.97
CA ARG A 28 -17.93 -20.00 -10.88
C ARG A 28 -18.12 -21.51 -10.75
N GLU A 29 -18.20 -22.22 -11.85
CA GLU A 29 -18.34 -23.70 -11.85
C GLU A 29 -17.05 -24.38 -11.41
N ALA A 30 -15.88 -23.82 -11.78
CA ALA A 30 -14.59 -24.29 -11.28
C ALA A 30 -14.39 -24.01 -9.78
N GLY A 31 -15.15 -23.06 -9.21
CA GLY A 31 -15.00 -22.61 -7.82
C GLY A 31 -13.71 -21.86 -7.54
N GLU A 32 -12.94 -21.51 -8.58
CA GLU A 32 -11.66 -20.79 -8.41
C GLU A 32 -11.48 -19.69 -9.48
N LEU A 33 -10.88 -18.56 -9.06
CA LEU A 33 -10.41 -17.48 -9.92
C LEU A 33 -8.88 -17.52 -9.98
N VAL A 34 -8.31 -17.79 -11.15
CA VAL A 34 -6.85 -17.84 -11.32
C VAL A 34 -6.34 -16.46 -11.73
N VAL A 35 -5.52 -15.86 -10.89
CA VAL A 35 -4.97 -14.51 -11.10
C VAL A 35 -3.46 -14.57 -11.25
N VAL A 36 -2.94 -14.10 -12.39
CA VAL A 36 -1.49 -13.97 -12.58
C VAL A 36 -1.00 -12.63 -12.04
N THR A 37 0.13 -12.71 -11.33
CA THR A 37 0.81 -11.54 -10.73
C THR A 37 2.32 -11.77 -10.65
N VAL A 38 3.05 -10.74 -10.21
CA VAL A 38 4.47 -10.82 -9.88
C VAL A 38 4.67 -10.63 -8.38
N ASN A 39 5.78 -11.11 -7.84
CA ASN A 39 6.17 -10.83 -6.47
C ASN A 39 6.72 -9.40 -6.37
N SER A 40 6.02 -8.51 -5.71
CA SER A 40 6.50 -7.16 -5.39
C SER A 40 5.67 -6.54 -4.24
N PRO A 41 6.21 -5.54 -3.53
CA PRO A 41 5.48 -4.87 -2.44
C PRO A 41 4.14 -4.24 -2.84
N THR A 42 3.94 -3.95 -4.13
CA THR A 42 2.72 -3.32 -4.64
C THR A 42 1.70 -4.32 -5.19
N THR A 43 2.11 -5.55 -5.45
CA THR A 43 1.25 -6.56 -6.09
C THR A 43 0.91 -7.72 -5.17
N TYR A 44 1.89 -8.57 -4.86
CA TYR A 44 1.73 -9.78 -4.06
C TYR A 44 3.07 -10.13 -3.40
N TYR A 45 3.07 -10.35 -2.11
CA TYR A 45 4.24 -10.80 -1.35
C TYR A 45 3.82 -11.59 -0.11
N GLU A 46 4.73 -12.39 0.45
CA GLU A 46 4.52 -13.09 1.70
C GLU A 46 4.93 -12.18 2.87
N GLY A 47 3.94 -11.71 3.62
CA GLY A 47 4.14 -10.97 4.88
C GLY A 47 4.16 -11.91 6.09
N THR A 48 4.33 -11.35 7.28
CA THR A 48 4.38 -12.12 8.54
C THR A 48 3.07 -12.80 8.91
N SER A 49 1.94 -12.24 8.47
CA SER A 49 0.59 -12.73 8.77
C SER A 49 -0.05 -13.49 7.61
N GLY A 50 0.68 -13.72 6.52
CA GLY A 50 0.21 -14.36 5.31
C GLY A 50 0.51 -13.52 4.07
N PHE A 51 -0.21 -13.78 2.99
CA PHE A 51 -0.01 -13.04 1.74
C PHE A 51 -0.64 -11.65 1.81
N GLU A 52 0.09 -10.67 1.31
CA GLU A 52 -0.27 -9.24 1.31
C GLU A 52 0.05 -8.61 -0.05
N GLY A 53 -0.47 -7.41 -0.31
CA GLY A 53 -0.23 -6.61 -1.52
C GLY A 53 -1.53 -5.97 -2.01
N LEU A 54 -1.44 -4.75 -2.56
CA LEU A 54 -2.62 -4.02 -3.04
C LEU A 54 -3.42 -4.85 -4.05
N GLU A 55 -2.73 -5.40 -5.03
CA GLU A 55 -3.38 -6.20 -6.09
C GLU A 55 -3.94 -7.51 -5.55
N TYR A 56 -3.24 -8.15 -4.61
CA TYR A 56 -3.69 -9.36 -3.95
C TYR A 56 -4.99 -9.12 -3.15
N ASP A 57 -5.01 -8.08 -2.31
CA ASP A 57 -6.18 -7.77 -1.50
C ASP A 57 -7.40 -7.41 -2.37
N MET A 58 -7.18 -6.68 -3.47
CA MET A 58 -8.25 -6.37 -4.43
C MET A 58 -8.74 -7.62 -5.17
N ALA A 59 -7.82 -8.50 -5.61
CA ALA A 59 -8.17 -9.74 -6.29
C ALA A 59 -8.92 -10.70 -5.35
N LYS A 60 -8.51 -10.76 -4.08
CA LYS A 60 -9.21 -11.52 -3.04
C LYS A 60 -10.64 -11.02 -2.83
N ALA A 61 -10.83 -9.72 -2.69
CA ALA A 61 -12.15 -9.12 -2.56
C ALA A 61 -13.02 -9.37 -3.80
N PHE A 62 -12.42 -9.45 -5.00
CA PHE A 62 -13.14 -9.81 -6.22
C PHE A 62 -13.52 -11.30 -6.27
N ALA A 63 -12.64 -12.21 -5.86
CA ALA A 63 -12.96 -13.63 -5.74
C ALA A 63 -14.09 -13.87 -4.72
N ASP A 64 -14.04 -13.19 -3.56
CA ASP A 64 -15.11 -13.21 -2.56
C ASP A 64 -16.44 -12.66 -3.15
N TYR A 65 -16.40 -11.61 -3.97
CA TYR A 65 -17.57 -11.06 -4.67
C TYR A 65 -18.17 -12.06 -5.68
N LEU A 66 -17.35 -12.90 -6.31
CA LEU A 66 -17.80 -13.95 -7.24
C LEU A 66 -18.26 -15.23 -6.53
N ASP A 67 -18.02 -15.36 -5.22
CA ASP A 67 -18.23 -16.58 -4.40
C ASP A 67 -17.37 -17.75 -4.88
N VAL A 68 -16.05 -17.50 -5.09
CA VAL A 68 -15.05 -18.48 -5.51
C VAL A 68 -13.74 -18.30 -4.76
N ASP A 69 -12.90 -19.33 -4.75
CA ASP A 69 -11.56 -19.28 -4.18
C ASP A 69 -10.59 -18.49 -5.08
N LEU A 70 -9.68 -17.74 -4.45
CA LEU A 70 -8.59 -17.06 -5.16
C LEU A 70 -7.38 -17.98 -5.30
N LYS A 71 -6.92 -18.19 -6.54
CA LYS A 71 -5.68 -18.90 -6.84
C LYS A 71 -4.68 -17.94 -7.51
N ILE A 72 -3.52 -17.77 -6.89
CA ILE A 72 -2.46 -16.90 -7.41
C ILE A 72 -1.46 -17.69 -8.23
N LEU A 73 -1.24 -17.24 -9.46
CA LEU A 73 -0.16 -17.68 -10.34
C LEU A 73 0.95 -16.63 -10.33
N VAL A 74 2.01 -16.87 -9.56
CA VAL A 74 3.17 -15.97 -9.54
C VAL A 74 4.10 -16.29 -10.68
N VAL A 75 4.37 -15.32 -11.57
CA VAL A 75 5.39 -15.41 -12.59
C VAL A 75 6.68 -14.72 -12.14
N LYS A 76 7.83 -15.22 -12.63
CA LYS A 76 9.13 -14.71 -12.19
C LYS A 76 9.46 -13.33 -12.78
N GLN A 77 8.97 -13.04 -13.97
CA GLN A 77 9.28 -11.84 -14.71
C GLN A 77 7.99 -11.11 -15.10
N PHE A 78 7.99 -9.79 -15.03
CA PHE A 78 6.82 -8.99 -15.44
C PHE A 78 6.46 -9.25 -16.92
N ALA A 79 7.46 -9.48 -17.79
CA ALA A 79 7.26 -9.81 -19.20
C ALA A 79 6.42 -11.09 -19.44
N ASP A 80 6.31 -11.98 -18.44
CA ASP A 80 5.56 -13.24 -18.55
C ASP A 80 4.08 -13.07 -18.16
N VAL A 81 3.67 -11.93 -17.60
CA VAL A 81 2.30 -11.69 -17.13
C VAL A 81 1.29 -11.70 -18.28
N ILE A 82 1.54 -10.93 -19.34
CA ILE A 82 0.65 -10.84 -20.52
C ILE A 82 0.59 -12.17 -21.26
N PRO A 83 1.72 -12.85 -21.57
CA PRO A 83 1.69 -14.19 -22.13
C PRO A 83 0.86 -15.19 -21.32
N ALA A 84 0.94 -15.16 -19.99
CA ALA A 84 0.17 -16.08 -19.15
C ALA A 84 -1.35 -15.94 -19.32
N ILE A 85 -1.86 -14.71 -19.58
CA ILE A 85 -3.28 -14.48 -19.89
C ILE A 85 -3.62 -14.98 -21.30
N ILE A 86 -2.80 -14.62 -22.29
CA ILE A 86 -3.03 -14.99 -23.71
C ILE A 86 -2.99 -16.51 -23.89
N ASP A 87 -2.11 -17.19 -23.17
CA ASP A 87 -2.00 -18.66 -23.16
C ASP A 87 -3.13 -19.35 -22.35
N GLY A 88 -4.04 -18.59 -21.74
CA GLY A 88 -5.14 -19.14 -20.93
C GLY A 88 -4.70 -19.77 -19.60
N LYS A 89 -3.49 -19.48 -19.09
CA LYS A 89 -2.97 -19.98 -17.82
C LYS A 89 -3.58 -19.27 -16.61
N ALA A 90 -4.16 -18.10 -16.80
CA ALA A 90 -4.88 -17.32 -15.80
C ALA A 90 -6.14 -16.70 -16.39
N ASP A 91 -7.10 -16.39 -15.53
CA ASP A 91 -8.36 -15.76 -15.90
C ASP A 91 -8.22 -14.24 -16.03
N MET A 92 -7.36 -13.65 -15.22
CA MET A 92 -7.02 -12.23 -15.24
C MET A 92 -5.61 -11.97 -14.73
N ALA A 93 -5.09 -10.78 -15.01
CA ALA A 93 -3.85 -10.28 -14.40
C ALA A 93 -4.14 -9.13 -13.44
N ALA A 94 -3.49 -9.21 -12.28
CA ALA A 94 -3.44 -8.19 -11.26
C ALA A 94 -1.95 -7.97 -10.88
N ALA A 95 -1.27 -7.09 -11.65
CA ALA A 95 0.19 -6.92 -11.61
C ALA A 95 0.63 -5.47 -11.88
N GLY A 96 -0.19 -4.47 -11.57
CA GLY A 96 0.13 -3.07 -11.85
C GLY A 96 0.19 -2.76 -13.36
N ILE A 97 -0.74 -3.29 -14.14
CA ILE A 97 -0.68 -3.17 -15.61
C ILE A 97 -1.20 -1.81 -16.06
N THR A 98 -0.32 -1.03 -16.67
CA THR A 98 -0.67 0.24 -17.30
C THR A 98 -1.52 0.02 -18.56
N ILE A 99 -2.61 0.78 -18.69
CA ILE A 99 -3.42 0.79 -19.89
C ILE A 99 -2.70 1.57 -20.98
N THR A 100 -2.24 0.88 -22.04
CA THR A 100 -1.66 1.50 -23.24
C THR A 100 -2.46 1.12 -24.48
N ASP A 101 -2.38 1.93 -25.55
CA ASP A 101 -3.09 1.64 -26.79
C ASP A 101 -2.57 0.37 -27.48
N GLU A 102 -1.29 0.07 -27.31
CA GLU A 102 -0.69 -1.18 -27.78
C GLU A 102 -1.30 -2.39 -27.06
N ARG A 103 -1.39 -2.34 -25.71
CA ARG A 103 -1.95 -3.43 -24.92
C ARG A 103 -3.45 -3.63 -25.17
N LYS A 104 -4.22 -2.56 -25.45
CA LYS A 104 -5.64 -2.66 -25.85
C LYS A 104 -5.88 -3.44 -27.14
N GLN A 105 -4.85 -3.60 -27.98
CA GLN A 105 -4.94 -4.43 -29.17
C GLN A 105 -5.02 -5.93 -28.82
N GLN A 106 -4.45 -6.34 -27.69
CA GLN A 106 -4.32 -7.74 -27.29
C GLN A 106 -5.10 -8.08 -26.01
N LEU A 107 -5.49 -7.10 -25.23
CA LEU A 107 -6.12 -7.27 -23.91
C LEU A 107 -7.41 -6.47 -23.79
N LEU A 108 -8.29 -6.94 -22.90
CA LEU A 108 -9.37 -6.16 -22.31
C LEU A 108 -8.92 -5.68 -20.93
N PHE A 109 -9.42 -4.52 -20.51
CA PHE A 109 -9.10 -3.94 -19.21
C PHE A 109 -10.35 -3.72 -18.36
N SER A 110 -10.20 -3.84 -17.05
CA SER A 110 -11.19 -3.35 -16.10
C SER A 110 -11.26 -1.82 -16.11
N GLN A 111 -12.22 -1.25 -15.36
CA GLN A 111 -12.12 0.15 -14.95
C GLN A 111 -10.80 0.37 -14.22
N PRO A 112 -10.07 1.49 -14.49
CA PRO A 112 -8.82 1.78 -13.82
C PRO A 112 -9.03 1.96 -12.32
N TYR A 113 -8.14 1.42 -11.49
CA TYR A 113 -8.23 1.56 -10.03
C TYR A 113 -7.28 2.63 -9.49
N GLN A 114 -6.24 3.01 -10.23
CA GLN A 114 -5.23 4.00 -9.81
C GLN A 114 -4.71 4.77 -11.02
N ASN A 115 -4.40 6.06 -10.82
CA ASN A 115 -3.66 6.88 -11.76
C ASN A 115 -2.21 7.03 -11.27
N ILE A 116 -1.28 7.01 -12.23
CA ILE A 116 0.17 7.08 -11.97
C ILE A 116 0.85 8.01 -12.98
N HIS A 117 2.09 8.37 -12.69
CA HIS A 117 3.03 8.98 -13.62
C HIS A 117 4.26 8.09 -13.74
N GLN A 118 4.76 7.87 -14.96
CA GLN A 118 6.07 7.27 -15.14
C GLN A 118 7.13 8.31 -14.85
N GLN A 119 8.05 8.01 -13.96
CA GLN A 119 9.06 8.95 -13.47
C GLN A 119 10.45 8.45 -13.81
N LEU A 120 11.27 9.35 -14.37
CA LEU A 120 12.70 9.13 -14.48
C LEU A 120 13.34 9.35 -13.12
N VAL A 121 14.04 8.33 -12.62
CA VAL A 121 14.66 8.33 -11.28
C VAL A 121 16.18 8.27 -11.41
N TYR A 122 16.88 9.04 -10.56
CA TYR A 122 18.33 9.08 -10.43
C TYR A 122 18.75 9.07 -8.96
N GLY A 123 19.99 8.65 -8.71
CA GLY A 123 20.58 8.59 -7.37
C GLY A 123 21.71 9.60 -7.17
N GLN A 124 22.66 9.23 -6.32
CA GLN A 124 23.80 10.08 -5.97
C GLN A 124 24.85 10.18 -7.10
N VAL A 125 24.98 9.15 -7.93
CA VAL A 125 25.98 9.08 -9.00
C VAL A 125 25.50 9.76 -10.27
N GLY A 126 24.21 9.62 -10.59
CA GLY A 126 23.61 10.28 -11.77
C GLY A 126 23.47 11.79 -11.60
N GLN A 127 23.80 12.56 -12.63
CA GLN A 127 23.47 13.98 -12.65
C GLN A 127 21.98 14.14 -12.95
N ARG A 128 21.34 15.20 -12.41
CA ARG A 128 19.94 15.47 -12.73
C ARG A 128 19.77 15.82 -14.21
N PRO A 129 19.15 14.96 -15.03
CA PRO A 129 18.86 15.30 -16.41
C PRO A 129 17.75 16.36 -16.46
N ARG A 130 17.84 17.28 -17.41
CA ARG A 130 16.87 18.38 -17.60
C ARG A 130 15.79 17.97 -18.58
N ASP A 131 16.18 17.16 -19.56
CA ASP A 131 15.29 16.63 -20.59
C ASP A 131 15.81 15.28 -21.10
N TYR A 132 15.16 14.73 -22.12
CA TYR A 132 15.51 13.44 -22.70
C TYR A 132 16.83 13.45 -23.47
N ALA A 133 17.32 14.61 -23.95
CA ALA A 133 18.61 14.70 -24.67
C ALA A 133 19.77 14.41 -23.71
N ASP A 134 19.63 14.81 -22.43
CA ASP A 134 20.62 14.55 -21.40
C ASP A 134 20.77 13.07 -21.04
N LEU A 135 19.85 12.20 -21.52
CA LEU A 135 19.92 10.76 -21.29
C LEU A 135 20.79 10.02 -22.31
N VAL A 136 21.17 10.68 -23.40
CA VAL A 136 21.96 10.04 -24.48
C VAL A 136 23.38 9.76 -24.01
N GLY A 137 23.79 8.50 -24.06
CA GLY A 137 25.12 8.04 -23.64
C GLY A 137 25.24 7.73 -22.15
N HIS A 138 24.13 7.74 -21.42
CA HIS A 138 24.06 7.35 -20.01
C HIS A 138 23.49 5.95 -19.82
N ASP A 139 23.80 5.36 -18.67
CA ASP A 139 23.35 4.00 -18.30
C ASP A 139 21.89 4.04 -17.76
N ILE A 140 20.98 3.49 -18.55
CA ILE A 140 19.56 3.40 -18.26
C ILE A 140 19.15 1.94 -18.28
N SER A 141 18.50 1.46 -17.22
CA SER A 141 17.91 0.12 -17.20
C SER A 141 16.45 0.19 -16.78
N VAL A 142 15.59 -0.58 -17.47
CA VAL A 142 14.17 -0.70 -17.19
C VAL A 142 13.74 -2.16 -17.24
N VAL A 143 12.65 -2.49 -16.55
CA VAL A 143 12.14 -3.87 -16.54
C VAL A 143 11.51 -4.21 -17.89
N ALA A 144 11.91 -5.35 -18.45
CA ALA A 144 11.41 -5.85 -19.73
C ALA A 144 9.87 -6.07 -19.70
N GLY A 145 9.20 -5.75 -20.81
CA GLY A 145 7.75 -5.92 -20.98
C GLY A 145 6.90 -4.86 -20.28
N THR A 146 7.51 -3.88 -19.59
CA THR A 146 6.79 -2.74 -19.03
C THR A 146 6.42 -1.69 -20.07
N SER A 147 5.48 -0.80 -19.76
CA SER A 147 5.17 0.38 -20.57
C SER A 147 6.36 1.36 -20.68
N TYR A 148 7.34 1.26 -19.78
CA TYR A 148 8.56 2.07 -19.82
C TYR A 148 9.37 1.80 -21.09
N VAL A 149 9.45 0.51 -21.51
CA VAL A 149 10.11 0.11 -22.77
C VAL A 149 9.42 0.75 -23.96
N THR A 150 8.09 0.65 -24.04
CA THR A 150 7.29 1.28 -25.10
C THR A 150 7.56 2.80 -25.15
N ARG A 151 7.63 3.43 -23.98
CA ARG A 151 7.93 4.87 -23.92
C ARG A 151 9.33 5.22 -24.43
N LEU A 152 10.34 4.48 -24.00
CA LEU A 152 11.72 4.69 -24.47
C LEU A 152 11.85 4.43 -25.96
N GLN A 153 11.15 3.45 -26.53
CA GLN A 153 11.08 3.20 -27.98
C GLN A 153 10.48 4.37 -28.75
N GLN A 154 9.42 5.00 -28.23
CA GLN A 154 8.85 6.22 -28.82
C GLN A 154 9.85 7.38 -28.78
N LEU A 155 10.53 7.58 -27.64
CA LEU A 155 11.56 8.60 -27.49
C LEU A 155 12.76 8.37 -28.42
N LYS A 156 13.12 7.13 -28.71
CA LYS A 156 14.22 6.79 -29.64
C LYS A 156 13.96 7.30 -31.07
N GLN A 157 12.71 7.49 -31.47
CA GLN A 157 12.38 8.11 -32.77
C GLN A 157 12.86 9.57 -32.83
N GLN A 158 12.80 10.28 -31.70
CA GLN A 158 13.23 11.68 -31.58
C GLN A 158 14.71 11.79 -31.17
N TYR A 159 15.20 10.82 -30.39
CA TYR A 159 16.58 10.72 -29.90
C TYR A 159 17.22 9.41 -30.36
N PRO A 160 17.68 9.26 -31.63
CA PRO A 160 18.10 7.98 -32.18
C PRO A 160 19.28 7.30 -31.46
N ARG A 161 20.08 8.09 -30.72
CA ARG A 161 21.22 7.58 -29.93
C ARG A 161 20.84 7.24 -28.48
N LEU A 162 19.55 7.36 -28.11
CA LEU A 162 19.09 6.90 -26.80
C LEU A 162 19.16 5.38 -26.75
N GLU A 163 19.84 4.85 -25.74
CA GLU A 163 20.00 3.43 -25.49
C GLU A 163 19.59 3.10 -24.06
N TRP A 164 19.12 1.88 -23.84
CA TRP A 164 18.76 1.36 -22.52
C TRP A 164 18.91 -0.14 -22.50
N THR A 165 19.03 -0.69 -21.28
CA THR A 165 19.01 -2.14 -21.03
C THR A 165 17.62 -2.55 -20.55
N GLU A 166 17.09 -3.64 -21.09
CA GLU A 166 15.85 -4.27 -20.63
C GLU A 166 16.19 -5.42 -19.68
N SER A 167 16.00 -5.20 -18.38
CA SER A 167 16.23 -6.24 -17.38
C SER A 167 15.11 -7.28 -17.40
N ARG A 168 15.49 -8.54 -17.41
CA ARG A 168 14.58 -9.68 -17.19
C ARG A 168 14.79 -10.35 -15.84
N THR A 169 15.83 -9.97 -15.10
CA THR A 169 16.21 -10.58 -13.82
C THR A 169 15.88 -9.70 -12.63
N GLN A 170 15.97 -8.38 -12.78
CA GLN A 170 15.61 -7.42 -11.74
C GLN A 170 14.18 -6.94 -11.91
N ASP A 171 13.51 -6.69 -10.78
CA ASP A 171 12.24 -5.98 -10.75
C ASP A 171 12.44 -4.45 -10.63
N VAL A 172 11.36 -3.67 -10.61
CA VAL A 172 11.43 -2.20 -10.52
C VAL A 172 12.06 -1.75 -9.21
N GLY A 173 11.79 -2.47 -8.11
CA GLY A 173 12.35 -2.17 -6.80
C GLY A 173 13.86 -2.40 -6.76
N GLU A 174 14.32 -3.49 -7.31
CA GLU A 174 15.76 -3.82 -7.43
C GLU A 174 16.49 -2.80 -8.30
N LEU A 175 15.91 -2.35 -9.42
CA LEU A 175 16.51 -1.30 -10.25
C LEU A 175 16.59 0.04 -9.50
N LEU A 176 15.57 0.41 -8.71
CA LEU A 176 15.60 1.59 -7.83
C LEU A 176 16.70 1.46 -6.78
N GLU A 177 16.90 0.28 -6.20
CA GLU A 177 17.98 0.00 -5.24
C GLU A 177 19.36 0.12 -5.89
N MET A 178 19.54 -0.40 -7.10
CA MET A 178 20.78 -0.24 -7.87
C MET A 178 21.08 1.25 -8.18
N VAL A 179 20.05 2.04 -8.49
CA VAL A 179 20.22 3.51 -8.65
C VAL A 179 20.62 4.16 -7.35
N TRP A 180 20.06 3.74 -6.23
CA TRP A 180 20.44 4.24 -4.90
C TRP A 180 21.88 3.87 -4.51
N GLU A 181 22.30 2.64 -4.80
CA GLU A 181 23.67 2.16 -4.55
C GLU A 181 24.71 2.77 -5.52
N GLY A 182 24.26 3.44 -6.58
CA GLY A 182 25.13 4.03 -7.59
C GLY A 182 25.69 3.00 -8.60
N LEU A 183 25.07 1.84 -8.68
CA LEU A 183 25.38 0.78 -9.67
C LEU A 183 24.68 1.02 -11.01
N LEU A 184 23.68 1.90 -11.04
CA LEU A 184 22.90 2.30 -12.20
C LEU A 184 22.68 3.83 -12.14
N GLU A 185 22.79 4.53 -13.27
CA GLU A 185 22.60 5.99 -13.29
C GLU A 185 21.12 6.35 -13.26
N TYR A 186 20.29 5.71 -14.11
CA TYR A 186 18.88 6.03 -14.29
C TYR A 186 18.00 4.79 -14.41
N THR A 187 16.80 4.88 -13.87
CA THR A 187 15.71 3.95 -14.16
C THR A 187 14.39 4.69 -14.33
N VAL A 188 13.39 3.98 -14.85
CA VAL A 188 12.01 4.49 -14.91
C VAL A 188 11.12 3.65 -14.00
N ALA A 189 10.30 4.32 -13.22
CA ALA A 189 9.34 3.65 -12.35
C ALA A 189 8.07 4.48 -12.19
N ASP A 190 6.97 3.83 -11.86
CA ASP A 190 5.70 4.48 -11.57
C ASP A 190 5.77 5.27 -10.25
N SER A 191 5.14 6.44 -10.22
CA SER A 191 5.21 7.40 -9.11
C SER A 191 4.88 6.80 -7.73
N HIS A 192 3.93 5.86 -7.63
CA HIS A 192 3.61 5.20 -6.38
C HIS A 192 4.73 4.24 -5.92
N ILE A 193 5.41 3.55 -6.85
CA ILE A 193 6.57 2.69 -6.55
C ILE A 193 7.76 3.54 -6.11
N VAL A 194 8.06 4.63 -6.84
CA VAL A 194 9.13 5.58 -6.47
C VAL A 194 8.91 6.10 -5.06
N THR A 195 7.69 6.55 -4.77
CA THR A 195 7.35 7.12 -3.48
C THR A 195 7.48 6.09 -2.34
N LEU A 196 7.09 4.84 -2.58
CA LEU A 196 7.29 3.74 -1.63
C LEU A 196 8.79 3.50 -1.34
N HIS A 197 9.63 3.50 -2.38
CA HIS A 197 11.08 3.27 -2.24
C HIS A 197 11.79 4.48 -1.62
N GLN A 198 11.35 5.71 -1.86
CA GLN A 198 11.90 6.90 -1.22
C GLN A 198 11.75 6.90 0.31
N GLN A 199 10.81 6.16 0.88
CA GLN A 199 10.72 5.95 2.34
C GLN A 199 11.95 5.21 2.88
N HIS A 200 12.50 4.30 2.08
CA HIS A 200 13.65 3.48 2.44
C HIS A 200 14.95 4.07 1.91
N TYR A 201 14.90 4.75 0.78
CA TYR A 201 16.04 5.30 0.04
C TYR A 201 15.79 6.78 -0.30
N PRO A 202 15.89 7.69 0.69
CA PRO A 202 15.55 9.11 0.53
C PRO A 202 16.46 9.87 -0.44
N GLU A 203 17.59 9.29 -0.82
CA GLU A 203 18.51 9.83 -1.82
C GLU A 203 18.04 9.60 -3.26
N LEU A 204 17.07 8.71 -3.48
CA LEU A 204 16.41 8.57 -4.77
C LEU A 204 15.67 9.86 -5.13
N ARG A 205 15.90 10.37 -6.32
CA ARG A 205 15.33 11.64 -6.78
C ARG A 205 14.62 11.45 -8.10
N VAL A 206 13.50 12.12 -8.25
CA VAL A 206 12.77 12.21 -9.52
C VAL A 206 13.36 13.36 -10.32
N ALA A 207 13.78 13.09 -11.53
CA ALA A 207 14.23 14.10 -12.48
C ALA A 207 13.02 14.87 -13.06
N PHE A 208 12.09 14.13 -13.66
CA PHE A 208 10.84 14.61 -14.22
C PHE A 208 9.87 13.43 -14.49
N ASP A 209 8.59 13.75 -14.68
CA ASP A 209 7.59 12.81 -15.16
C ASP A 209 7.77 12.61 -16.68
N MET A 210 7.86 11.37 -17.14
CA MET A 210 8.14 11.04 -18.54
C MET A 210 6.93 11.23 -19.45
N GLU A 211 5.73 11.14 -18.88
CA GLU A 211 4.47 11.30 -19.62
C GLU A 211 3.37 11.96 -18.77
N LYS A 212 2.23 12.17 -19.44
CA LYS A 212 0.97 12.52 -18.79
C LYS A 212 0.51 11.38 -17.89
N THR A 213 -0.48 11.67 -17.05
CA THR A 213 -1.11 10.67 -16.17
C THR A 213 -1.55 9.44 -16.94
N GLU A 214 -1.14 8.28 -16.49
CA GLU A 214 -1.55 6.96 -16.97
C GLU A 214 -2.41 6.26 -15.92
N SER A 215 -3.05 5.15 -16.31
CA SER A 215 -3.96 4.43 -15.44
C SER A 215 -3.57 2.96 -15.34
N LEU A 216 -3.62 2.41 -14.11
CA LEU A 216 -3.48 1.00 -13.83
C LEU A 216 -4.86 0.32 -13.82
N ALA A 217 -4.94 -0.88 -14.38
CA ALA A 217 -6.15 -1.70 -14.41
C ALA A 217 -5.82 -3.19 -14.44
N TRP A 218 -6.78 -4.02 -14.06
CA TRP A 218 -6.71 -5.46 -14.32
C TRP A 218 -6.85 -5.75 -15.80
N ALA A 219 -6.12 -6.74 -16.27
CA ALA A 219 -6.14 -7.14 -17.67
C ALA A 219 -6.72 -8.55 -17.84
N PHE A 220 -7.40 -8.75 -18.96
CA PHE A 220 -8.06 -9.99 -19.37
C PHE A 220 -7.69 -10.32 -20.81
N GLU A 221 -7.78 -11.60 -21.17
CA GLU A 221 -7.66 -12.04 -22.55
C GLU A 221 -8.67 -11.29 -23.45
N LYS A 222 -8.21 -10.85 -24.62
CA LYS A 222 -9.09 -10.22 -25.61
C LYS A 222 -9.89 -11.27 -26.33
N SER A 223 -11.18 -11.30 -26.04
CA SER A 223 -12.14 -12.21 -26.66
C SER A 223 -13.50 -11.50 -26.84
N ASP A 224 -14.42 -12.13 -27.58
CA ASP A 224 -15.79 -11.67 -27.69
C ASP A 224 -16.58 -11.85 -26.38
N ASP A 225 -16.18 -12.85 -25.58
CA ASP A 225 -16.70 -13.08 -24.24
C ASP A 225 -16.09 -12.08 -23.24
N LYS A 226 -16.88 -11.07 -22.89
CA LYS A 226 -16.52 -10.04 -21.91
C LYS A 226 -17.19 -10.26 -20.55
N SER A 227 -17.70 -11.46 -20.27
CA SER A 227 -18.50 -11.72 -19.07
C SER A 227 -17.70 -11.48 -17.79
N LEU A 228 -16.47 -12.02 -17.66
CA LEU A 228 -15.61 -11.84 -16.50
C LEU A 228 -15.14 -10.38 -16.37
N GLN A 229 -14.74 -9.73 -17.47
CA GLN A 229 -14.38 -8.31 -17.48
C GLN A 229 -15.54 -7.41 -17.03
N ARG A 230 -16.77 -7.71 -17.47
CA ARG A 230 -17.97 -6.96 -17.03
C ARG A 230 -18.22 -7.13 -15.53
N ALA A 231 -18.09 -8.36 -15.01
CA ALA A 231 -18.19 -8.62 -13.58
C ALA A 231 -17.11 -7.86 -12.78
N ALA A 232 -15.88 -7.82 -13.29
CA ALA A 232 -14.79 -7.03 -12.67
C ALA A 232 -15.10 -5.51 -12.70
N ASN A 233 -15.68 -5.01 -13.77
CA ASN A 233 -16.08 -3.60 -13.86
C ASN A 233 -17.22 -3.25 -12.88
N GLU A 234 -18.18 -4.15 -12.72
CA GLU A 234 -19.26 -3.98 -11.74
C GLU A 234 -18.72 -4.00 -10.32
N PHE A 235 -17.88 -4.98 -10.00
CA PHE A 235 -17.17 -5.04 -8.72
C PHE A 235 -16.38 -3.76 -8.47
N MET A 236 -15.52 -3.33 -9.42
CA MET A 236 -14.68 -2.14 -9.27
C MET A 236 -15.51 -0.88 -9.04
N SER A 237 -16.66 -0.75 -9.72
CA SER A 237 -17.59 0.35 -9.50
C SER A 237 -18.12 0.34 -8.06
N LYS A 238 -18.61 -0.80 -7.56
CA LYS A 238 -19.08 -0.96 -6.18
C LYS A 238 -17.97 -0.72 -5.16
N TYR A 239 -16.77 -1.25 -5.43
CA TYR A 239 -15.60 -1.14 -4.55
C TYR A 239 -15.11 0.30 -4.42
N LYS A 240 -15.21 1.10 -5.48
CA LYS A 240 -14.95 2.55 -5.46
C LYS A 240 -16.04 3.32 -4.69
N HIS A 241 -17.31 3.06 -5.00
CA HIS A 241 -18.43 3.79 -4.38
C HIS A 241 -18.56 3.51 -2.89
N SER A 242 -18.21 2.31 -2.43
CA SER A 242 -18.17 1.98 -1.00
C SER A 242 -17.01 2.61 -0.23
N GLY A 243 -16.06 3.26 -0.92
CA GLY A 243 -14.84 3.76 -0.32
C GLY A 243 -13.78 2.69 -0.02
N ALA A 244 -14.07 1.40 -0.27
CA ALA A 244 -13.15 0.31 0.03
C ALA A 244 -11.82 0.44 -0.74
N LEU A 245 -11.86 0.82 -2.02
CA LEU A 245 -10.64 1.10 -2.79
C LEU A 245 -9.82 2.24 -2.18
N LYS A 246 -10.47 3.33 -1.77
CA LYS A 246 -9.81 4.47 -1.13
C LYS A 246 -9.13 4.06 0.17
N THR A 247 -9.82 3.29 1.00
CA THR A 247 -9.26 2.75 2.25
C THR A 247 -8.05 1.84 1.98
N LEU A 248 -8.13 1.00 0.95
CA LEU A 248 -7.05 0.10 0.59
C LEU A 248 -5.82 0.85 0.05
N LEU A 249 -6.01 1.81 -0.86
CA LEU A 249 -4.94 2.68 -1.36
C LEU A 249 -4.30 3.49 -0.21
N GLU A 250 -5.10 3.97 0.74
CA GLU A 250 -4.61 4.65 1.93
C GLU A 250 -3.79 3.70 2.83
N ARG A 251 -4.20 2.43 2.96
CA ARG A 251 -3.44 1.43 3.71
C ARG A 251 -2.05 1.20 3.12
N TYR A 252 -1.93 1.10 1.79
CA TYR A 252 -0.66 0.80 1.13
C TYR A 252 0.18 2.06 0.85
N TYR A 253 -0.43 3.21 0.59
CA TYR A 253 0.26 4.42 0.13
C TYR A 253 0.02 5.67 0.97
N GLY A 254 -0.91 5.67 1.92
CA GLY A 254 -1.33 6.90 2.63
C GLY A 254 -0.25 7.48 3.55
N ALA A 255 0.68 6.66 4.05
CA ALA A 255 1.83 7.14 4.82
C ALA A 255 2.82 7.99 3.99
N ILE A 256 2.70 7.98 2.68
CA ILE A 256 3.63 8.53 1.69
C ILE A 256 3.55 10.06 1.57
N ASN A 257 2.39 10.66 1.83
CA ASN A 257 2.14 12.10 1.63
C ASN A 257 2.63 13.00 2.79
N SER A 258 3.32 12.46 3.78
CA SER A 258 3.86 13.21 4.90
C SER A 258 5.33 13.56 4.68
N ASN A 259 5.71 14.83 4.98
CA ASN A 259 7.03 15.44 4.95
C ASN A 259 8.20 14.45 5.00
N PRO A 260 9.30 14.67 4.25
CA PRO A 260 10.42 13.73 4.22
C PRO A 260 10.96 13.54 5.64
N VAL A 261 10.53 12.45 6.24
CA VAL A 261 11.11 11.97 7.48
C VAL A 261 12.54 11.60 7.14
N ASN A 262 13.51 12.03 7.93
CA ASN A 262 14.90 11.66 7.72
C ASN A 262 15.09 10.17 8.07
N MET A 263 14.76 9.30 7.13
CA MET A 263 14.79 7.84 7.28
C MET A 263 16.18 7.30 7.52
N THR A 264 17.21 7.96 7.00
CA THR A 264 18.61 7.62 7.29
C THR A 264 18.91 7.72 8.79
N ILE A 265 18.48 8.84 9.43
CA ILE A 265 18.65 9.00 10.88
C ILE A 265 17.77 7.99 11.63
N TYR A 266 16.56 7.70 11.17
CA TYR A 266 15.68 6.72 11.79
C TYR A 266 16.34 5.32 11.79
N ARG A 267 16.83 4.85 10.64
CA ARG A 267 17.54 3.56 10.52
C ARG A 267 18.79 3.49 11.38
N LEU A 268 19.55 4.58 11.46
CA LEU A 268 20.70 4.65 12.37
C LEU A 268 20.26 4.50 13.83
N ARG A 269 19.14 5.12 14.22
CA ARG A 269 18.60 5.01 15.59
C ARG A 269 17.97 3.65 15.88
N ILE A 270 17.39 2.97 14.89
CA ILE A 270 16.95 1.56 15.03
C ILE A 270 18.14 0.69 15.43
N ARG A 271 19.31 0.87 14.80
CA ARG A 271 20.52 0.08 15.11
C ARG A 271 21.15 0.45 16.46
N ASN A 272 21.17 1.74 16.81
CA ASN A 272 22.00 2.24 17.91
C ASN A 272 21.22 2.60 19.17
N ARG A 273 19.93 2.84 19.09
CA ARG A 273 19.11 3.33 20.22
C ARG A 273 17.94 2.39 20.56
N LEU A 274 17.20 1.89 19.57
CA LEU A 274 16.06 1.02 19.81
C LEU A 274 16.41 -0.23 20.62
N PRO A 275 17.55 -0.92 20.43
CA PRO A 275 17.87 -2.13 21.20
C PRO A 275 17.90 -1.92 22.73
N GLN A 276 18.13 -0.69 23.20
CA GLN A 276 18.11 -0.36 24.62
C GLN A 276 16.70 -0.39 25.23
N TYR A 277 15.66 -0.27 24.41
CA TYR A 277 14.27 -0.14 24.83
C TYR A 277 13.35 -1.20 24.21
N GLN A 278 13.86 -2.02 23.29
CA GLN A 278 13.05 -2.96 22.51
C GLN A 278 12.27 -3.91 23.43
N THR A 279 12.93 -4.55 24.40
CA THR A 279 12.27 -5.44 25.36
C THR A 279 11.16 -4.73 26.14
N LEU A 280 11.36 -3.46 26.52
CA LEU A 280 10.33 -2.68 27.22
C LEU A 280 9.12 -2.41 26.31
N PHE A 281 9.34 -2.13 25.02
CA PHE A 281 8.27 -1.99 24.05
C PHE A 281 7.53 -3.31 23.82
N GLU A 282 8.25 -4.43 23.69
CA GLU A 282 7.67 -5.77 23.51
C GLU A 282 6.79 -6.16 24.71
N GLU A 283 7.29 -5.99 25.92
CA GLU A 283 6.56 -6.32 27.15
C GLU A 283 5.33 -5.43 27.35
N ALA A 284 5.47 -4.11 27.18
CA ALA A 284 4.35 -3.18 27.32
C ALA A 284 3.27 -3.43 26.24
N ALA A 285 3.69 -3.71 25.01
CA ALA A 285 2.78 -4.02 23.92
C ALA A 285 2.01 -5.33 24.18
N ALA A 286 2.70 -6.39 24.64
CA ALA A 286 2.07 -7.66 24.99
C ALA A 286 1.03 -7.50 26.12
N ARG A 287 1.33 -6.73 27.17
CA ARG A 287 0.39 -6.45 28.27
C ARG A 287 -0.87 -5.69 27.82
N ASN A 288 -0.75 -4.88 26.75
CA ASN A 288 -1.83 -4.01 26.28
C ASN A 288 -2.45 -4.45 24.94
N ASN A 289 -2.13 -5.64 24.46
CA ASN A 289 -2.59 -6.17 23.16
C ASN A 289 -2.35 -5.18 22.01
N LEU A 290 -1.10 -4.73 21.89
CA LEU A 290 -0.61 -3.85 20.84
C LEU A 290 0.53 -4.51 20.06
N ASP A 291 0.78 -4.07 18.82
CA ASP A 291 2.01 -4.41 18.11
C ASP A 291 3.18 -3.59 18.68
N TRP A 292 4.26 -4.27 19.15
CA TRP A 292 5.40 -3.60 19.74
C TRP A 292 6.10 -2.64 18.76
N ARG A 293 6.09 -2.96 17.47
CA ARG A 293 6.68 -2.13 16.42
C ARG A 293 5.89 -0.84 16.24
N LEU A 294 4.55 -0.91 16.34
CA LEU A 294 3.71 0.26 16.34
C LEU A 294 3.96 1.13 17.58
N LEU A 295 4.04 0.51 18.76
CA LEU A 295 4.33 1.23 20.01
C LEU A 295 5.73 1.88 19.97
N ALA A 296 6.72 1.19 19.42
CA ALA A 296 8.07 1.75 19.21
C ALA A 296 8.07 2.91 18.19
N ALA A 297 7.30 2.80 17.11
CA ALA A 297 7.13 3.88 16.13
C ALA A 297 6.51 5.13 16.76
N ILE A 298 5.53 4.95 17.65
CA ILE A 298 4.93 6.06 18.43
C ILE A 298 5.99 6.68 19.34
N GLY A 299 6.73 5.89 20.11
CA GLY A 299 7.82 6.41 20.97
C GLY A 299 8.89 7.15 20.18
N TYR A 300 9.16 6.73 18.92
CA TYR A 300 10.06 7.47 18.06
C TYR A 300 9.46 8.81 17.60
N GLN A 301 8.19 8.84 17.22
CA GLN A 301 7.48 10.08 16.87
C GLN A 301 7.44 11.07 18.03
N GLU A 302 7.27 10.57 19.26
CA GLU A 302 7.19 11.40 20.46
C GLU A 302 8.54 12.04 20.83
N SER A 303 9.61 11.25 20.89
CA SER A 303 10.87 11.68 21.51
C SER A 303 12.12 11.26 20.76
N PHE A 304 12.00 10.60 19.61
CA PHE A 304 13.11 9.90 18.96
C PHE A 304 13.79 8.86 19.89
N TRP A 305 12.99 8.21 20.74
CA TRP A 305 13.41 7.32 21.83
C TRP A 305 14.37 7.98 22.82
N ASN A 306 14.16 9.24 23.16
CA ASN A 306 14.93 9.93 24.18
C ASN A 306 14.15 9.94 25.52
N PRO A 307 14.60 9.17 26.54
CA PRO A 307 13.88 9.13 27.82
C PRO A 307 13.93 10.45 28.59
N ARG A 308 14.88 11.34 28.25
CA ARG A 308 15.02 12.66 28.87
C ARG A 308 14.32 13.78 28.08
N ALA A 309 13.51 13.43 27.07
CA ALA A 309 12.79 14.42 26.33
C ALA A 309 11.84 15.22 27.20
N ALA A 310 11.82 16.53 26.99
CA ALA A 310 10.93 17.46 27.67
C ALA A 310 10.52 18.57 26.67
N SER A 311 9.23 18.90 26.65
CA SER A 311 8.73 20.04 25.85
C SER A 311 8.52 21.28 26.71
N PRO A 312 8.46 22.48 26.09
CA PRO A 312 8.08 23.70 26.78
C PRO A 312 6.70 23.63 27.46
N THR A 313 5.80 22.77 26.95
CA THR A 313 4.46 22.55 27.48
C THR A 313 4.41 21.54 28.63
N GLY A 314 5.56 21.01 29.06
CA GLY A 314 5.69 20.14 30.24
C GLY A 314 5.41 18.67 30.01
N VAL A 315 5.27 18.20 28.75
CA VAL A 315 5.26 16.76 28.44
C VAL A 315 6.68 16.19 28.54
N ARG A 316 6.83 14.94 29.00
CA ARG A 316 8.15 14.36 29.32
C ARG A 316 8.24 12.87 29.03
N GLY A 317 9.48 12.41 28.82
CA GLY A 317 9.85 11.01 28.70
C GLY A 317 9.72 10.47 27.28
N ILE A 318 9.98 9.17 27.13
CA ILE A 318 10.06 8.52 25.83
C ILE A 318 8.74 8.53 25.07
N MET A 319 7.59 8.53 25.79
CA MET A 319 6.23 8.62 25.26
C MET A 319 5.58 10.01 25.47
N MET A 320 6.35 11.03 25.87
CA MET A 320 5.92 12.43 26.03
C MET A 320 4.60 12.60 26.79
N LEU A 321 4.48 11.94 27.95
CA LEU A 321 3.26 12.01 28.76
C LEU A 321 3.09 13.38 29.42
N THR A 322 1.86 13.90 29.45
CA THR A 322 1.51 15.07 30.26
C THR A 322 1.55 14.74 31.75
N GLY A 323 1.60 15.76 32.61
CA GLY A 323 1.51 15.55 34.06
C GLY A 323 0.19 14.92 34.48
N SER A 324 -0.94 15.38 33.90
CA SER A 324 -2.29 14.86 34.18
C SER A 324 -2.45 13.42 33.68
N THR A 325 -1.99 13.10 32.48
CA THR A 325 -2.02 11.72 31.95
C THR A 325 -1.19 10.78 32.82
N ALA A 326 0.01 11.20 33.24
CA ALA A 326 0.87 10.40 34.12
C ALA A 326 0.21 10.14 35.50
N GLN A 327 -0.42 11.16 36.06
CA GLN A 327 -1.16 11.02 37.33
C GLN A 327 -2.35 10.06 37.18
N HIS A 328 -3.14 10.21 36.12
CA HIS A 328 -4.27 9.34 35.79
C HIS A 328 -3.85 7.87 35.69
N LEU A 329 -2.72 7.62 35.03
CA LEU A 329 -2.19 6.29 34.82
C LEU A 329 -1.30 5.76 35.99
N GLY A 330 -1.08 6.53 37.03
CA GLY A 330 -0.20 6.16 38.14
C GLY A 330 1.28 6.09 37.80
N VAL A 331 1.71 6.79 36.72
CA VAL A 331 3.12 6.90 36.34
C VAL A 331 3.82 7.89 37.26
N ARG A 332 4.72 7.39 38.10
CA ARG A 332 5.43 8.18 39.11
C ARG A 332 6.60 8.96 38.54
N ASN A 333 7.32 8.36 37.59
CA ASN A 333 8.47 8.98 36.92
C ASN A 333 8.34 8.86 35.40
N ARG A 334 7.97 9.94 34.72
CA ARG A 334 7.84 10.00 33.26
C ARG A 334 9.18 9.90 32.51
N LEU A 335 10.30 10.15 33.19
CA LEU A 335 11.65 10.04 32.61
C LEU A 335 12.23 8.62 32.73
N ASP A 336 11.57 7.75 33.50
CA ASP A 336 11.89 6.32 33.55
C ASP A 336 11.30 5.66 32.30
N PRO A 337 12.16 5.00 31.47
CA PRO A 337 11.70 4.43 30.18
C PRO A 337 10.61 3.39 30.34
N GLU A 338 10.70 2.50 31.32
CA GLU A 338 9.73 1.44 31.55
C GLU A 338 8.37 2.02 31.92
N GLN A 339 8.31 2.93 32.91
CA GLN A 339 7.05 3.56 33.32
C GLN A 339 6.46 4.43 32.22
N SER A 340 7.29 5.11 31.43
CA SER A 340 6.84 5.96 30.34
C SER A 340 6.26 5.15 29.20
N ILE A 341 6.92 4.06 28.80
CA ILE A 341 6.46 3.17 27.70
C ILE A 341 5.18 2.44 28.12
N ASP A 342 5.14 1.87 29.32
CA ASP A 342 3.96 1.18 29.84
C ASP A 342 2.76 2.16 29.99
N GLY A 343 3.01 3.35 30.53
CA GLY A 343 1.98 4.39 30.61
C GLY A 343 1.44 4.81 29.27
N GLY A 344 2.33 5.01 28.27
CA GLY A 344 1.93 5.32 26.90
C GLY A 344 1.09 4.22 26.27
N ALA A 345 1.50 2.96 26.41
CA ALA A 345 0.76 1.80 25.91
C ALA A 345 -0.64 1.69 26.52
N ARG A 346 -0.75 1.86 27.84
CA ARG A 346 -2.06 1.86 28.54
C ARG A 346 -2.96 3.01 28.08
N TYR A 347 -2.39 4.20 27.85
CA TYR A 347 -3.18 5.34 27.38
C TYR A 347 -3.69 5.14 25.93
N ILE A 348 -2.85 4.56 25.06
CA ILE A 348 -3.30 4.19 23.70
C ILE A 348 -4.44 3.17 23.78
N ARG A 349 -4.29 2.14 24.64
CA ARG A 349 -5.34 1.13 24.84
C ARG A 349 -6.61 1.73 25.38
N GLU A 350 -6.53 2.63 26.34
CA GLU A 350 -7.70 3.37 26.86
C GLU A 350 -8.41 4.15 25.75
N MET A 351 -7.68 4.88 24.89
CA MET A 351 -8.29 5.60 23.78
C MET A 351 -8.97 4.64 22.80
N TYR A 352 -8.33 3.52 22.50
CA TYR A 352 -8.87 2.47 21.64
C TYR A 352 -10.18 1.89 22.18
N ASP A 353 -10.23 1.58 23.48
CA ASP A 353 -11.39 0.96 24.12
C ASP A 353 -12.58 1.94 24.24
N ARG A 354 -12.30 3.24 24.35
CA ARG A 354 -13.31 4.31 24.45
C ARG A 354 -13.94 4.68 23.10
N LEU A 355 -13.39 4.21 21.99
CA LEU A 355 -13.98 4.45 20.67
C LEU A 355 -15.25 3.61 20.48
N PRO A 356 -16.25 4.11 19.71
CA PRO A 356 -17.44 3.34 19.35
C PRO A 356 -17.12 1.98 18.73
N GLU A 357 -17.89 0.95 19.07
CA GLU A 357 -17.65 -0.43 18.64
C GLU A 357 -17.78 -0.63 17.11
N GLU A 358 -18.54 0.23 16.44
CA GLU A 358 -18.75 0.19 14.99
C GLU A 358 -17.48 0.49 14.19
N ILE A 359 -16.49 1.12 14.80
CA ILE A 359 -15.21 1.39 14.15
C ILE A 359 -14.38 0.10 14.16
N GLN A 360 -14.14 -0.46 12.98
CA GLN A 360 -13.37 -1.69 12.82
C GLN A 360 -11.89 -1.42 12.54
N GLU A 361 -11.03 -2.43 12.70
CA GLU A 361 -9.63 -2.35 12.25
C GLU A 361 -9.54 -2.23 10.71
N PRO A 362 -8.53 -1.54 10.19
CA PRO A 362 -7.45 -0.81 10.92
C PRO A 362 -7.84 0.63 11.32
N ASP A 363 -9.04 1.09 10.96
CA ASP A 363 -9.51 2.46 11.19
C ASP A 363 -9.56 2.80 12.70
N ARG A 364 -9.90 1.80 13.53
CA ARG A 364 -10.00 1.93 14.98
C ARG A 364 -8.66 2.33 15.61
N MET A 365 -7.57 1.66 15.23
CA MET A 365 -6.24 1.99 15.75
C MET A 365 -5.81 3.40 15.33
N TRP A 366 -6.02 3.79 14.07
CA TRP A 366 -5.65 5.13 13.61
C TRP A 366 -6.45 6.22 14.32
N MET A 367 -7.73 6.00 14.57
CA MET A 367 -8.56 6.91 15.35
C MET A 367 -8.14 6.96 16.82
N ALA A 368 -7.73 5.83 17.41
CA ALA A 368 -7.19 5.82 18.78
C ALA A 368 -5.90 6.65 18.89
N LEU A 369 -5.03 6.61 17.89
CA LEU A 369 -3.81 7.44 17.84
C LEU A 369 -4.13 8.93 17.61
N ALA A 370 -5.18 9.26 16.86
CA ALA A 370 -5.67 10.63 16.76
C ALA A 370 -6.17 11.12 18.12
N ALA A 371 -6.95 10.29 18.83
CA ALA A 371 -7.44 10.61 20.18
C ALA A 371 -6.29 10.73 21.19
N TYR A 372 -5.25 9.91 21.10
CA TYR A 372 -4.03 10.01 21.90
C TYR A 372 -3.34 11.38 21.73
N ASN A 373 -3.25 11.86 20.48
CA ASN A 373 -2.54 13.10 20.14
C ASN A 373 -3.35 14.36 20.46
N MET A 374 -4.62 14.42 20.06
CA MET A 374 -5.45 15.63 20.16
C MET A 374 -6.56 15.58 21.21
N GLY A 375 -6.78 14.42 21.82
CA GLY A 375 -7.88 14.17 22.72
C GLY A 375 -9.11 13.57 22.02
N LEU A 376 -9.78 12.63 22.73
CA LEU A 376 -10.91 11.87 22.20
C LEU A 376 -12.06 12.76 21.74
N HIS A 377 -12.36 13.81 22.49
CA HIS A 377 -13.51 14.66 22.21
C HIS A 377 -13.39 15.42 20.88
N HIS A 378 -12.21 15.95 20.53
CA HIS A 378 -11.99 16.58 19.25
C HIS A 378 -12.02 15.59 18.07
N LEU A 379 -11.61 14.33 18.29
CA LEU A 379 -11.80 13.28 17.29
C LEU A 379 -13.31 13.00 17.08
N LEU A 380 -14.10 12.95 18.15
CA LEU A 380 -15.56 12.76 18.03
C LEU A 380 -16.22 13.93 17.29
N ASP A 381 -15.79 15.16 17.53
CA ASP A 381 -16.20 16.34 16.77
C ASP A 381 -15.88 16.21 15.28
N ALA A 382 -14.68 15.73 14.92
CA ALA A 382 -14.30 15.48 13.52
C ALA A 382 -15.18 14.40 12.87
N ARG A 383 -15.54 13.36 13.62
CA ARG A 383 -16.47 12.31 13.13
C ARG A 383 -17.87 12.87 12.87
N ILE A 384 -18.36 13.81 13.71
CA ILE A 384 -19.62 14.51 13.47
C ILE A 384 -19.54 15.33 12.18
N ILE A 385 -18.45 16.08 11.96
CA ILE A 385 -18.26 16.85 10.72
C ILE A 385 -18.23 15.91 9.51
N THR A 386 -17.58 14.75 9.64
CA THR A 386 -17.52 13.74 8.58
C THR A 386 -18.92 13.28 8.18
N GLU A 387 -19.75 12.95 9.15
CA GLU A 387 -21.15 12.54 8.93
C GLU A 387 -22.00 13.66 8.32
N LEU A 388 -21.84 14.90 8.81
CA LEU A 388 -22.52 16.08 8.24
C LEU A 388 -22.19 16.35 6.77
N GLN A 389 -21.01 15.93 6.32
CA GLN A 389 -20.57 16.02 4.92
C GLN A 389 -20.93 14.77 4.10
N GLY A 390 -21.67 13.81 4.67
CA GLY A 390 -22.13 12.61 3.96
C GLY A 390 -21.02 11.56 3.74
N ALA A 391 -19.89 11.64 4.47
CA ALA A 391 -18.82 10.66 4.43
C ALA A 391 -18.91 9.68 5.62
N ASP A 392 -18.17 8.57 5.57
CA ASP A 392 -18.23 7.54 6.61
C ASP A 392 -17.38 7.91 7.82
N LYS A 393 -18.08 8.28 8.92
CA LYS A 393 -17.44 8.65 10.20
C LYS A 393 -16.66 7.50 10.87
N ASN A 394 -16.82 6.26 10.41
CA ASN A 394 -16.13 5.08 10.94
C ASN A 394 -14.88 4.73 10.12
N LYS A 395 -14.60 5.45 9.02
CA LYS A 395 -13.42 5.28 8.18
C LYS A 395 -12.37 6.36 8.44
N TRP A 396 -11.15 5.96 8.79
CA TRP A 396 -10.05 6.90 9.02
C TRP A 396 -9.79 7.79 7.82
N VAL A 397 -9.82 7.22 6.61
CA VAL A 397 -9.62 7.95 5.36
C VAL A 397 -10.58 9.12 5.17
N ASP A 398 -11.80 9.00 5.67
CA ASP A 398 -12.81 10.05 5.59
C ASP A 398 -12.68 11.06 6.75
N VAL A 399 -12.38 10.57 7.96
CA VAL A 399 -12.20 11.42 9.15
C VAL A 399 -10.95 12.27 9.05
N GLN A 400 -9.81 11.72 8.59
CA GLN A 400 -8.56 12.48 8.48
C GLN A 400 -8.67 13.69 7.53
N GLU A 401 -9.49 13.61 6.47
CA GLU A 401 -9.74 14.74 5.57
C GLU A 401 -10.55 15.86 6.24
N ARG A 402 -11.34 15.56 7.26
CA ARG A 402 -12.22 16.50 7.96
C ARG A 402 -11.62 17.02 9.25
N LEU A 403 -10.66 16.33 9.84
CA LEU A 403 -9.92 16.81 11.02
C LEU A 403 -9.43 18.27 10.87
N PRO A 404 -8.79 18.69 9.75
CA PRO A 404 -8.36 20.08 9.58
C PRO A 404 -9.50 21.11 9.61
N LEU A 405 -10.75 20.70 9.35
CA LEU A 405 -11.91 21.57 9.39
C LEU A 405 -12.21 22.08 10.80
N LEU A 406 -11.75 21.37 11.86
CA LEU A 406 -11.84 21.85 13.26
C LEU A 406 -11.09 23.15 13.51
N ALA A 407 -10.23 23.60 12.60
CA ALA A 407 -9.61 24.93 12.68
C ALA A 407 -10.42 26.04 12.01
N GLN A 408 -11.49 25.71 11.29
CA GLN A 408 -12.33 26.66 10.55
C GLN A 408 -13.56 27.06 11.36
N ALA A 409 -13.81 28.36 11.53
CA ALA A 409 -14.89 28.90 12.36
C ALA A 409 -16.28 28.40 11.93
N HIS A 410 -16.48 28.14 10.65
CA HIS A 410 -17.72 27.57 10.11
C HIS A 410 -18.01 26.20 10.69
N TRP A 411 -16.98 25.36 10.96
CA TRP A 411 -17.12 24.00 11.44
C TRP A 411 -17.01 23.88 12.96
N TYR A 412 -15.97 24.46 13.59
CA TYR A 412 -15.79 24.30 15.04
C TYR A 412 -16.91 24.90 15.89
N LYS A 413 -17.68 25.87 15.37
CA LYS A 413 -18.87 26.43 16.03
C LYS A 413 -20.10 25.52 15.99
N ARG A 414 -20.05 24.43 15.22
CA ARG A 414 -21.15 23.47 15.03
C ARG A 414 -20.96 22.16 15.78
N VAL A 415 -19.85 22.03 16.49
CA VAL A 415 -19.48 20.86 17.27
C VAL A 415 -19.26 21.25 18.73
N GLU A 416 -19.26 20.26 19.61
CA GLU A 416 -19.33 20.49 21.05
C GLU A 416 -18.03 21.03 21.64
N TYR A 417 -16.88 20.48 21.23
CA TYR A 417 -15.58 20.80 21.83
C TYR A 417 -14.81 21.89 21.08
N GLY A 418 -15.27 22.28 19.92
CA GLY A 418 -14.87 23.50 19.23
C GLY A 418 -13.52 23.42 18.52
N PHE A 419 -12.74 24.50 18.61
CA PHE A 419 -11.49 24.66 17.86
C PHE A 419 -10.41 23.64 18.23
N ALA A 420 -9.85 22.99 17.21
CA ALA A 420 -8.64 22.18 17.33
C ALA A 420 -7.76 22.28 16.07
N ARG A 421 -6.45 22.01 16.24
CA ARG A 421 -5.47 21.97 15.15
C ARG A 421 -5.51 20.59 14.46
N GLY A 422 -6.61 20.26 13.82
CA GLY A 422 -6.86 18.93 13.26
C GLY A 422 -5.86 18.41 12.22
N TRP A 423 -5.00 19.28 11.65
CA TRP A 423 -3.89 18.84 10.79
C TRP A 423 -2.71 18.20 11.55
N GLU A 424 -2.58 18.47 12.88
CA GLU A 424 -1.49 17.91 13.68
C GLU A 424 -1.62 16.38 13.83
N PRO A 425 -2.78 15.81 14.25
CA PRO A 425 -2.94 14.36 14.34
C PRO A 425 -2.84 13.65 12.98
N VAL A 426 -3.26 14.28 11.88
CA VAL A 426 -3.09 13.68 10.54
C VAL A 426 -1.61 13.51 10.21
N ARG A 427 -0.78 14.55 10.39
CA ARG A 427 0.67 14.45 10.20
C ARG A 427 1.33 13.48 11.18
N TYR A 428 0.87 13.48 12.43
CA TYR A 428 1.35 12.59 13.49
C TYR A 428 1.18 11.12 13.09
N ILE A 429 -0.02 10.73 12.69
CA ILE A 429 -0.34 9.37 12.28
C ILE A 429 0.44 8.97 11.02
N ASN A 430 0.50 9.83 10.00
CA ASN A 430 1.24 9.55 8.78
C ASN A 430 2.72 9.28 9.04
N ARG A 431 3.36 10.02 9.96
CA ARG A 431 4.75 9.76 10.36
C ARG A 431 4.89 8.44 11.11
N ILE A 432 3.98 8.14 12.05
CA ILE A 432 3.98 6.87 12.78
C ILE A 432 3.85 5.69 11.81
N ARG A 433 2.96 5.76 10.83
CA ARG A 433 2.80 4.72 9.80
C ARG A 433 4.10 4.50 9.05
N SER A 434 4.76 5.57 8.60
CA SER A 434 6.06 5.47 7.91
C SER A 434 7.13 4.81 8.79
N TYR A 435 7.21 5.15 10.08
CA TYR A 435 8.15 4.50 11.01
C TYR A 435 7.79 3.04 11.27
N TYR A 436 6.52 2.75 11.44
CA TYR A 436 6.00 1.41 11.68
C TYR A 436 6.28 0.48 10.51
N ASP A 437 6.04 0.91 9.27
CA ASP A 437 6.30 0.13 8.06
C ASP A 437 7.79 -0.23 7.92
N VAL A 438 8.67 0.71 8.24
CA VAL A 438 10.13 0.44 8.25
C VAL A 438 10.51 -0.58 9.31
N LEU A 439 9.95 -0.48 10.54
CA LEU A 439 10.24 -1.45 11.61
C LEU A 439 9.71 -2.84 11.25
N ARG A 440 8.49 -2.92 10.68
CA ARG A 440 7.94 -4.20 10.21
C ARG A 440 8.89 -4.86 9.20
N LYS A 441 9.29 -4.13 8.17
CA LYS A 441 10.17 -4.67 7.12
C LYS A 441 11.51 -5.17 7.69
N ILE A 442 12.14 -4.41 8.58
CA ILE A 442 13.41 -4.81 9.19
C ILE A 442 13.24 -6.06 10.07
N ASP A 443 12.20 -6.10 10.90
CA ASP A 443 11.90 -7.23 11.78
C ASP A 443 11.59 -8.50 10.97
N ASP A 444 10.80 -8.38 9.91
CA ASP A 444 10.47 -9.46 8.98
C ASP A 444 11.74 -10.02 8.30
N GLU A 445 12.64 -9.15 7.82
CA GLU A 445 13.93 -9.56 7.23
C GLU A 445 14.84 -10.27 8.24
N GLU A 446 14.89 -9.82 9.48
CA GLU A 446 15.67 -10.46 10.54
C GLU A 446 15.10 -11.82 10.94
N GLN A 447 13.77 -11.94 11.03
CA GLN A 447 13.11 -13.21 11.30
C GLN A 447 13.34 -14.23 10.18
N LEU A 448 13.28 -13.81 8.91
CA LEU A 448 13.58 -14.65 7.75
C LEU A 448 15.04 -15.12 7.79
N LYS A 449 16.00 -14.24 8.06
CA LYS A 449 17.43 -14.61 8.23
C LYS A 449 17.63 -15.57 9.42
N GLY A 450 16.91 -15.38 10.51
CA GLY A 450 16.92 -16.26 11.66
C GLY A 450 16.40 -17.67 11.34
N ARG A 451 15.29 -17.77 10.57
CA ARG A 451 14.74 -19.05 10.10
C ARG A 451 15.70 -19.76 9.15
N HIS A 452 16.31 -19.09 8.18
CA HIS A 452 17.30 -19.68 7.28
C HIS A 452 18.52 -20.21 8.04
N LYS A 453 19.00 -19.53 9.10
CA LYS A 453 20.05 -20.02 9.98
C LYS A 453 19.63 -21.27 10.77
N ALA A 454 18.41 -21.30 11.28
CA ALA A 454 17.87 -22.43 12.05
C ALA A 454 17.67 -23.69 11.20
N PHE A 455 17.37 -23.54 9.89
CA PHE A 455 17.20 -24.67 8.96
C PHE A 455 18.50 -25.10 8.24
N GLY A 456 19.66 -24.51 8.57
CA GLY A 456 20.94 -24.92 8.00
C GLY A 456 21.11 -24.66 6.50
N LEU A 457 20.30 -23.82 5.89
CA LEU A 457 20.36 -23.45 4.48
C LEU A 457 21.44 -22.37 4.26
N TYR A 458 22.71 -22.76 4.44
CA TYR A 458 23.81 -21.99 3.90
C TYR A 458 24.03 -22.43 2.45
N ALA A 459 23.71 -21.58 1.48
CA ALA A 459 24.34 -21.70 0.16
C ALA A 459 25.84 -21.36 0.35
N PRO A 460 26.77 -22.23 -0.08
CA PRO A 460 28.18 -21.86 -0.07
C PRO A 460 28.38 -20.70 -1.04
N ALA A 461 29.10 -19.67 -0.58
CA ALA A 461 29.58 -18.62 -1.45
C ALA A 461 30.46 -19.24 -2.55
N ILE A 462 30.06 -19.08 -3.80
CA ILE A 462 30.87 -19.33 -4.99
C ILE A 462 31.47 -18.01 -5.42
#